data_ef0a88ee6015dd1774e3b7a3e5c872e2
#
_entry.id   ef0a88ee6015dd1774e3b7a3e5c872e2
#
_cell.length_a   1.000
_cell.length_b   1.000
_cell.length_c   1.000
_cell.angle_alpha   90.00
_cell.angle_beta   90.00
_cell.angle_gamma   90.00
#
_symmetry.space_group_name_H-M   'P 1'
#
loop_
_entity.id
_entity.type
_entity.pdbx_description
1 polymer ?
#
loop_
_entity_poly.entity_id
_entity_poly.type
_entity_poly.pdbx_seq_one_letter_code
_entity_poly.pdbx_strand_id
1 'polypeptide(L)'
;MRISFDLDDTLFVSEQKFKTEPAPKFPFNFIYKDRLRAGTVELLNYIRDQKIELWIYTTSFRSEKYITGLFKYYGIKLDSIVNGARHEREVQAGHSEGMPSKYPSKYRIDLHVDDDISVVENGKTYGFNVFHIGGPDDEWVDKIKADIEKVKKRIAASGGA
;
A
#
# COMPACT_ATOMS: atom_id res chain seq x y z
N MET A 1 13.08 -4.38 6.19
CA MET A 1 12.19 -4.40 5.01
C MET A 1 11.06 -3.39 5.21
N ARG A 2 10.68 -2.71 4.13
CA ARG A 2 9.58 -1.74 4.08
C ARG A 2 8.64 -2.10 2.94
N ILE A 3 7.35 -2.16 3.21
CA ILE A 3 6.31 -2.44 2.22
C ILE A 3 5.31 -1.29 2.19
N SER A 4 4.80 -0.98 1.00
CA SER A 4 3.72 0.00 0.86
C SER A 4 2.57 -0.54 0.02
N PHE A 5 1.39 0.00 0.27
CA PHE A 5 0.17 -0.32 -0.45
C PHE A 5 -0.44 0.95 -1.04
N ASP A 6 -0.98 0.83 -2.24
CA ASP A 6 -1.95 1.78 -2.74
C ASP A 6 -3.28 1.63 -1.98
N LEU A 7 -4.18 2.59 -2.14
CA LEU A 7 -5.51 2.59 -1.53
C LEU A 7 -6.59 2.22 -2.53
N ASP A 8 -6.87 3.10 -3.48
CA ASP A 8 -8.00 2.94 -4.40
C ASP A 8 -7.84 1.69 -5.27
N ASP A 9 -8.88 0.86 -5.34
CA ASP A 9 -8.92 -0.43 -6.02
C ASP A 9 -7.86 -1.47 -5.56
N THR A 10 -7.06 -1.14 -4.57
CA THR A 10 -6.11 -2.03 -3.89
C THR A 10 -6.61 -2.43 -2.51
N LEU A 11 -6.53 -1.56 -1.51
CA LEU A 11 -7.07 -1.79 -0.16
C LEU A 11 -8.46 -1.19 0.04
N PHE A 12 -8.77 -0.06 -0.62
CA PHE A 12 -10.09 0.57 -0.63
C PHE A 12 -10.83 0.12 -1.88
N VAL A 13 -11.91 -0.61 -1.70
CA VAL A 13 -12.60 -1.29 -2.80
C VAL A 13 -14.11 -1.07 -2.76
N SER A 14 -14.74 -1.26 -3.92
CA SER A 14 -16.19 -1.21 -4.05
C SER A 14 -16.82 -2.52 -3.58
N GLU A 15 -17.83 -2.43 -2.70
CA GLU A 15 -18.61 -3.57 -2.22
C GLU A 15 -19.36 -4.31 -3.33
N GLN A 16 -19.64 -3.64 -4.45
CA GLN A 16 -20.31 -4.27 -5.60
C GLN A 16 -19.40 -5.26 -6.32
N LYS A 17 -18.08 -5.09 -6.22
CA LYS A 17 -17.10 -5.91 -6.93
C LYS A 17 -16.28 -6.84 -6.01
N PHE A 18 -16.09 -6.44 -4.77
CA PHE A 18 -15.19 -7.12 -3.83
C PHE A 18 -15.88 -7.48 -2.54
N LYS A 19 -15.44 -8.57 -1.93
CA LYS A 19 -15.70 -8.82 -0.52
C LYS A 19 -14.93 -7.78 0.31
N THR A 20 -15.55 -7.28 1.38
CA THR A 20 -14.96 -6.24 2.24
C THR A 20 -14.88 -6.68 3.70
N GLU A 21 -13.97 -6.05 4.44
CA GLU A 21 -13.99 -6.11 5.90
C GLU A 21 -15.30 -5.53 6.42
N PRO A 22 -15.73 -5.88 7.65
CA PRO A 22 -16.92 -5.27 8.25
C PRO A 22 -16.82 -3.74 8.26
N ALA A 23 -17.91 -3.05 7.89
CA ALA A 23 -17.95 -1.59 7.91
C ALA A 23 -17.67 -1.04 9.31
N PRO A 24 -17.06 0.15 9.42
CA PRO A 24 -16.99 0.85 10.69
C PRO A 24 -18.38 1.02 11.31
N LYS A 25 -18.48 0.76 12.61
CA LYS A 25 -19.75 0.91 13.37
C LYS A 25 -19.96 2.36 13.78
N PHE A 26 -21.19 2.71 14.16
CA PHE A 26 -21.53 4.00 14.76
C PHE A 26 -20.58 4.31 15.96
N PRO A 27 -20.08 5.54 16.11
CA PRO A 27 -20.24 6.72 15.23
C PRO A 27 -19.23 6.79 14.07
N PHE A 28 -18.26 5.90 13.98
CA PHE A 28 -17.15 5.94 13.03
C PHE A 28 -17.58 5.79 11.57
N ASN A 29 -18.71 5.14 11.31
CA ASN A 29 -19.31 5.01 9.98
C ASN A 29 -19.72 6.35 9.36
N PHE A 30 -19.87 7.42 10.14
CA PHE A 30 -20.08 8.79 9.64
C PHE A 30 -18.80 9.45 9.16
N ILE A 31 -17.66 9.01 9.67
CA ILE A 31 -16.32 9.57 9.36
C ILE A 31 -15.65 8.76 8.26
N TYR A 32 -15.58 7.44 8.42
CA TYR A 32 -14.85 6.53 7.54
C TYR A 32 -15.81 5.86 6.55
N LYS A 33 -15.81 6.37 5.32
CA LYS A 33 -16.69 5.91 4.23
C LYS A 33 -16.04 4.86 3.34
N ASP A 34 -14.70 4.85 3.26
CA ASP A 34 -13.98 3.86 2.47
C ASP A 34 -14.11 2.46 3.08
N ARG A 35 -14.20 1.45 2.22
CA ARG A 35 -14.34 0.05 2.59
C ARG A 35 -13.06 -0.71 2.31
N LEU A 36 -12.54 -1.37 3.32
CA LEU A 36 -11.36 -2.21 3.19
C LEU A 36 -11.70 -3.52 2.47
N ARG A 37 -10.86 -3.93 1.53
CA ARG A 37 -10.90 -5.26 0.91
C ARG A 37 -10.78 -6.34 1.99
N ALA A 38 -11.63 -7.38 1.91
CA ALA A 38 -11.57 -8.51 2.85
C ALA A 38 -10.18 -9.16 2.83
N GLY A 39 -9.65 -9.46 4.00
CA GLY A 39 -8.28 -9.97 4.18
C GLY A 39 -7.24 -8.88 4.43
N THR A 40 -7.58 -7.60 4.29
CA THR A 40 -6.64 -6.49 4.58
C THR A 40 -6.15 -6.54 6.02
N VAL A 41 -7.05 -6.72 6.98
CA VAL A 41 -6.67 -6.76 8.41
C VAL A 41 -5.74 -7.93 8.70
N GLU A 42 -6.01 -9.10 8.15
CA GLU A 42 -5.16 -10.28 8.28
C GLU A 42 -3.75 -10.03 7.73
N LEU A 43 -3.67 -9.52 6.49
CA LEU A 43 -2.39 -9.27 5.82
C LEU A 43 -1.56 -8.21 6.55
N LEU A 44 -2.18 -7.10 6.95
CA LEU A 44 -1.44 -6.01 7.60
C LEU A 44 -0.97 -6.40 9.01
N ASN A 45 -1.74 -7.20 9.75
CA ASN A 45 -1.28 -7.80 11.01
C ASN A 45 -0.09 -8.75 10.77
N TYR A 46 -0.18 -9.63 9.78
CA TYR A 46 0.96 -10.49 9.40
C TYR A 46 2.23 -9.67 9.15
N ILE A 47 2.13 -8.58 8.36
CA ILE A 47 3.26 -7.68 8.06
C ILE A 47 3.83 -7.06 9.34
N ARG A 48 2.97 -6.62 10.27
CA ARG A 48 3.36 -6.06 11.56
C ARG A 48 4.06 -7.10 12.44
N ASP A 49 3.55 -8.32 12.51
CA ASP A 49 4.14 -9.43 13.29
C ASP A 49 5.52 -9.81 12.77
N GLN A 50 5.75 -9.68 11.46
CA GLN A 50 7.06 -9.85 10.82
C GLN A 50 8.03 -8.68 11.06
N LYS A 51 7.63 -7.63 11.80
CA LYS A 51 8.41 -6.40 12.04
C LYS A 51 8.84 -5.69 10.75
N ILE A 52 8.00 -5.76 9.72
CA ILE A 52 8.15 -5.05 8.46
C ILE A 52 7.51 -3.66 8.63
N GLU A 53 8.18 -2.60 8.17
CA GLU A 53 7.58 -1.27 8.14
C GLU A 53 6.44 -1.22 7.14
N LEU A 54 5.27 -0.77 7.61
CA LEU A 54 4.03 -0.72 6.84
C LEU A 54 3.70 0.72 6.44
N TRP A 55 3.73 0.98 5.15
CA TRP A 55 3.46 2.29 4.57
C TRP A 55 2.21 2.27 3.68
N ILE A 56 1.59 3.42 3.52
CA ILE A 56 0.64 3.71 2.44
C ILE A 56 1.31 4.63 1.44
N TYR A 57 1.16 4.33 0.15
CA TYR A 57 1.57 5.20 -0.92
C TYR A 57 0.46 5.31 -1.98
N THR A 58 -0.24 6.42 -1.97
CA THR A 58 -1.41 6.66 -2.82
C THR A 58 -1.31 7.99 -3.56
N THR A 59 -1.90 8.08 -4.74
CA THR A 59 -2.08 9.35 -5.46
C THR A 59 -3.26 10.16 -4.91
N SER A 60 -4.10 9.57 -4.09
CA SER A 60 -5.23 10.23 -3.43
C SER A 60 -4.77 11.37 -2.52
N PHE A 61 -5.56 12.44 -2.50
CA PHE A 61 -5.37 13.60 -1.59
C PHE A 61 -6.07 13.43 -0.23
N ARG A 62 -6.56 12.23 0.10
CA ARG A 62 -7.05 11.96 1.45
C ARG A 62 -6.00 12.36 2.48
N SER A 63 -6.44 13.01 3.58
CA SER A 63 -5.51 13.44 4.62
C SER A 63 -4.85 12.25 5.33
N GLU A 64 -3.63 12.44 5.78
CA GLU A 64 -2.94 11.44 6.61
C GLU A 64 -3.74 11.10 7.88
N LYS A 65 -4.40 12.11 8.46
CA LYS A 65 -5.28 11.94 9.63
C LYS A 65 -6.44 10.99 9.34
N TYR A 66 -7.09 11.14 8.19
CA TYR A 66 -8.18 10.26 7.78
C TYR A 66 -7.69 8.82 7.58
N ILE A 67 -6.63 8.64 6.81
CA ILE A 67 -6.05 7.33 6.51
C ILE A 67 -5.61 6.65 7.81
N THR A 68 -4.84 7.34 8.64
CA THR A 68 -4.39 6.82 9.94
C THR A 68 -5.56 6.42 10.83
N GLY A 69 -6.60 7.26 10.90
CA GLY A 69 -7.78 7.01 11.71
C GLY A 69 -8.57 5.78 11.27
N LEU A 70 -8.75 5.60 9.97
CA LEU A 70 -9.44 4.43 9.43
C LEU A 70 -8.69 3.14 9.75
N PHE A 71 -7.38 3.08 9.50
CA PHE A 71 -6.58 1.90 9.81
C PHE A 71 -6.51 1.63 11.32
N LYS A 72 -6.41 2.69 12.13
CA LYS A 72 -6.46 2.58 13.60
C LYS A 72 -7.78 2.00 14.09
N TYR A 73 -8.91 2.32 13.45
CA TYR A 73 -10.20 1.71 13.75
C TYR A 73 -10.14 0.18 13.65
N TYR A 74 -9.42 -0.35 12.68
CA TYR A 74 -9.19 -1.79 12.50
C TYR A 74 -8.00 -2.35 13.30
N GLY A 75 -7.42 -1.57 14.20
CA GLY A 75 -6.30 -1.99 15.02
C GLY A 75 -4.94 -1.98 14.31
N ILE A 76 -4.84 -1.36 13.15
CA ILE A 76 -3.62 -1.30 12.34
C ILE A 76 -2.89 0.02 12.54
N LYS A 77 -1.61 -0.07 12.92
CA LYS A 77 -0.69 1.09 12.96
C LYS A 77 0.11 1.16 11.68
N LEU A 78 0.06 2.31 11.02
CA LEU A 78 0.89 2.64 9.87
C LEU A 78 2.18 3.35 10.33
N ASP A 79 3.29 3.06 9.67
CA ASP A 79 4.57 3.71 9.97
C ASP A 79 4.73 5.02 9.21
N SER A 80 4.21 5.11 7.98
CA SER A 80 4.19 6.35 7.19
C SER A 80 3.14 6.33 6.09
N ILE A 81 2.81 7.52 5.60
CA ILE A 81 1.86 7.73 4.51
C ILE A 81 2.47 8.71 3.51
N VAL A 82 2.49 8.33 2.24
CA VAL A 82 2.75 9.22 1.10
C VAL A 82 1.44 9.36 0.34
N ASN A 83 0.74 10.46 0.55
CA ASN A 83 -0.46 10.83 -0.19
C ASN A 83 -0.12 11.74 -1.38
N GLY A 84 -1.11 12.11 -2.18
CA GLY A 84 -0.91 12.97 -3.35
C GLY A 84 -0.19 14.28 -3.02
N ALA A 85 -0.57 14.95 -1.91
CA ALA A 85 0.04 16.20 -1.50
C ALA A 85 1.53 16.04 -1.11
N ARG A 86 1.87 14.97 -0.41
CA ARG A 86 3.26 14.68 -0.05
C ARG A 86 4.07 14.29 -1.28
N HIS A 87 3.50 13.50 -2.19
CA HIS A 87 4.14 13.13 -3.45
C HIS A 87 4.46 14.36 -4.30
N GLU A 88 3.51 15.28 -4.49
CA GLU A 88 3.74 16.52 -5.23
C GLU A 88 4.89 17.34 -4.62
N ARG A 89 4.91 17.49 -3.32
CA ARG A 89 5.93 18.27 -2.62
C ARG A 89 7.31 17.62 -2.65
N GLU A 90 7.40 16.30 -2.50
CA GLU A 90 8.67 15.60 -2.30
C GLU A 90 9.22 14.94 -3.57
N VAL A 91 8.36 14.59 -4.53
CA VAL A 91 8.74 13.89 -5.77
C VAL A 91 8.64 14.80 -6.97
N GLN A 92 7.52 15.47 -7.20
CA GLN A 92 7.29 16.29 -8.39
C GLN A 92 7.92 17.67 -8.29
N ALA A 93 7.92 18.30 -7.13
CA ALA A 93 8.43 19.66 -6.96
C ALA A 93 9.91 19.76 -7.34
N GLY A 94 10.26 20.81 -8.09
CA GLY A 94 11.61 21.06 -8.59
C GLY A 94 11.97 20.32 -9.89
N HIS A 95 11.06 19.50 -10.42
CA HIS A 95 11.22 18.84 -11.72
C HIS A 95 10.34 19.50 -12.78
N SER A 96 10.95 19.87 -13.93
CA SER A 96 10.23 20.40 -15.09
C SER A 96 9.52 19.31 -15.88
N GLU A 97 10.02 18.08 -15.80
CA GLU A 97 9.44 16.90 -16.43
C GLU A 97 8.49 16.18 -15.47
N GLY A 98 7.51 15.47 -16.03
CA GLY A 98 6.61 14.63 -15.25
C GLY A 98 7.37 13.49 -14.56
N MET A 99 7.32 13.46 -13.24
CA MET A 99 7.84 12.35 -12.45
C MET A 99 6.80 11.20 -12.45
N PRO A 100 7.20 9.94 -12.14
CA PRO A 100 6.25 8.84 -12.05
C PRO A 100 5.17 9.14 -10.99
N SER A 101 3.97 8.64 -11.20
CA SER A 101 2.83 8.81 -10.27
C SER A 101 3.12 8.28 -8.87
N LYS A 102 4.01 7.30 -8.77
CA LYS A 102 4.55 6.77 -7.51
C LYS A 102 6.04 6.49 -7.67
N TYR A 103 6.81 6.75 -6.62
CA TYR A 103 8.27 6.57 -6.62
C TYR A 103 8.75 5.87 -5.34
N PRO A 104 8.38 4.59 -5.15
CA PRO A 104 8.71 3.82 -3.94
C PRO A 104 10.19 3.75 -3.61
N SER A 105 11.08 3.64 -4.61
CA SER A 105 12.53 3.59 -4.39
C SER A 105 13.10 4.85 -3.74
N LYS A 106 12.49 6.02 -3.94
CA LYS A 106 12.86 7.26 -3.23
C LYS A 106 12.71 7.12 -1.71
N TYR A 107 11.73 6.35 -1.26
CA TYR A 107 11.45 6.10 0.14
C TYR A 107 12.04 4.78 0.66
N ARG A 108 12.91 4.14 -0.12
CA ARG A 108 13.52 2.83 0.21
C ARG A 108 12.45 1.77 0.52
N ILE A 109 11.37 1.79 -0.24
CA ILE A 109 10.32 0.78 -0.17
C ILE A 109 10.78 -0.43 -0.98
N ASP A 110 10.83 -1.59 -0.34
CA ASP A 110 11.33 -2.84 -0.94
C ASP A 110 10.28 -3.52 -1.82
N LEU A 111 8.99 -3.33 -1.49
CA LEU A 111 7.84 -3.85 -2.23
C LEU A 111 6.67 -2.89 -2.15
N HIS A 112 6.10 -2.54 -3.31
CA HIS A 112 4.86 -1.79 -3.42
C HIS A 112 3.76 -2.69 -3.98
N VAL A 113 2.55 -2.58 -3.43
CA VAL A 113 1.37 -3.33 -3.90
C VAL A 113 0.40 -2.34 -4.54
N ASP A 114 0.06 -2.57 -5.79
CA ASP A 114 -0.72 -1.63 -6.61
C ASP A 114 -1.55 -2.37 -7.67
N ASP A 115 -2.72 -1.85 -8.01
CA ASP A 115 -3.58 -2.38 -9.08
C ASP A 115 -3.29 -1.76 -10.46
N ASP A 116 -2.58 -0.64 -10.49
CA ASP A 116 -2.27 0.08 -11.72
C ASP A 116 -1.04 -0.49 -12.43
N ILE A 117 -1.25 -1.04 -13.63
CA ILE A 117 -0.17 -1.59 -14.46
C ILE A 117 0.88 -0.53 -14.83
N SER A 118 0.51 0.75 -14.90
CA SER A 118 1.47 1.82 -15.19
C SER A 118 2.50 1.98 -14.07
N VAL A 119 2.13 1.70 -12.83
CA VAL A 119 3.05 1.68 -11.68
C VAL A 119 4.03 0.51 -11.79
N VAL A 120 3.60 -0.64 -12.30
CA VAL A 120 4.49 -1.78 -12.58
C VAL A 120 5.55 -1.40 -13.63
N GLU A 121 5.13 -0.75 -14.72
CA GLU A 121 6.07 -0.28 -15.76
C GLU A 121 7.03 0.79 -15.22
N ASN A 122 6.54 1.72 -14.40
CA ASN A 122 7.38 2.68 -13.69
C ASN A 122 8.42 1.99 -12.78
N GLY A 123 8.05 0.87 -12.15
CA GLY A 123 8.98 0.08 -11.34
C GLY A 123 10.19 -0.41 -12.11
N LYS A 124 10.00 -0.83 -13.37
CA LYS A 124 11.10 -1.22 -14.26
C LYS A 124 12.01 -0.03 -14.60
N THR A 125 11.43 1.14 -14.84
CA THR A 125 12.17 2.36 -15.21
C THR A 125 12.92 2.98 -14.03
N TYR A 126 12.26 3.04 -12.85
CA TYR A 126 12.76 3.76 -11.68
C TYR A 126 13.31 2.85 -10.57
N GLY A 127 13.41 1.56 -10.83
CA GLY A 127 14.10 0.61 -9.95
C GLY A 127 13.37 0.29 -8.65
N PHE A 128 12.08 -0.07 -8.72
CA PHE A 128 11.34 -0.55 -7.56
C PHE A 128 10.48 -1.78 -7.90
N ASN A 129 10.24 -2.62 -6.89
CA ASN A 129 9.43 -3.82 -7.04
C ASN A 129 7.96 -3.52 -6.81
N VAL A 130 7.10 -4.03 -7.69
CA VAL A 130 5.65 -3.92 -7.57
C VAL A 130 5.03 -5.30 -7.60
N PHE A 131 4.16 -5.59 -6.64
CA PHE A 131 3.19 -6.67 -6.75
C PHE A 131 1.93 -6.10 -7.40
N HIS A 132 1.64 -6.54 -8.61
CA HIS A 132 0.43 -6.13 -9.31
C HIS A 132 -0.76 -6.94 -8.78
N ILE A 133 -1.69 -6.26 -8.10
CA ILE A 133 -2.91 -6.88 -7.60
C ILE A 133 -4.01 -6.74 -8.64
N GLY A 134 -4.70 -7.84 -8.90
CA GLY A 134 -5.83 -7.85 -9.84
C GLY A 134 -7.18 -7.58 -9.18
N GLY A 135 -8.24 -7.93 -9.90
CA GLY A 135 -9.62 -7.89 -9.42
C GLY A 135 -9.89 -8.82 -8.23
N PRO A 136 -11.16 -9.22 -8.04
CA PRO A 136 -11.53 -10.14 -6.96
C PRO A 136 -10.74 -11.45 -7.01
N ASP A 137 -10.08 -11.78 -5.89
CA ASP A 137 -9.24 -12.97 -5.75
C ASP A 137 -9.20 -13.34 -4.27
N ASP A 138 -9.74 -14.49 -3.92
CA ASP A 138 -9.78 -14.95 -2.52
C ASP A 138 -8.37 -15.36 -2.00
N GLU A 139 -7.40 -15.56 -2.89
CA GLU A 139 -6.03 -15.95 -2.55
C GLU A 139 -5.04 -14.77 -2.51
N TRP A 140 -5.51 -13.55 -2.68
CA TRP A 140 -4.62 -12.39 -2.81
C TRP A 140 -3.70 -12.18 -1.61
N VAL A 141 -4.18 -12.47 -0.40
CA VAL A 141 -3.40 -12.37 0.84
C VAL A 141 -2.22 -13.35 0.81
N ASP A 142 -2.47 -14.60 0.46
CA ASP A 142 -1.43 -15.64 0.41
C ASP A 142 -0.41 -15.39 -0.69
N LYS A 143 -0.85 -14.86 -1.84
CA LYS A 143 0.03 -14.44 -2.93
C LYS A 143 0.98 -13.32 -2.50
N ILE A 144 0.47 -12.31 -1.78
CA ILE A 144 1.33 -11.23 -1.26
C ILE A 144 2.27 -11.75 -0.17
N LYS A 145 1.79 -12.59 0.76
CA LYS A 145 2.67 -13.22 1.76
C LYS A 145 3.82 -13.98 1.09
N ALA A 146 3.54 -14.75 0.05
CA ALA A 146 4.57 -15.47 -0.71
C ALA A 146 5.58 -14.53 -1.39
N ASP A 147 5.12 -13.38 -1.91
CA ASP A 147 6.00 -12.40 -2.54
C ASP A 147 6.86 -11.66 -1.51
N ILE A 148 6.31 -11.37 -0.34
CA ILE A 148 7.07 -10.83 0.80
C ILE A 148 8.25 -11.75 1.16
N GLU A 149 8.02 -13.07 1.23
CA GLU A 149 9.09 -14.02 1.53
C GLU A 149 10.17 -14.08 0.43
N LYS A 150 9.80 -13.92 -0.84
CA LYS A 150 10.79 -13.79 -1.94
C LYS A 150 11.63 -12.53 -1.79
N VAL A 151 11.01 -11.39 -1.45
CA VAL A 151 11.73 -10.12 -1.23
C VAL A 151 12.67 -10.22 -0.04
N LYS A 152 12.23 -10.81 1.08
CA LYS A 152 13.10 -11.05 2.25
C LYS A 152 14.34 -11.87 1.89
N LYS A 153 14.17 -12.95 1.12
CA LYS A 153 15.31 -13.80 0.66
C LYS A 153 16.29 -12.99 -0.20
N ARG A 154 15.79 -12.13 -1.10
CA ARG A 154 16.64 -11.26 -1.92
C ARG A 154 17.42 -10.26 -1.07
N ILE A 155 16.77 -9.61 -0.09
CA ILE A 155 17.43 -8.67 0.82
C ILE A 155 18.53 -9.38 1.63
N ALA A 156 18.25 -10.57 2.18
CA ALA A 156 19.22 -11.35 2.94
C ALA A 156 20.43 -11.74 2.09
N ALA A 157 20.22 -12.13 0.83
CA ALA A 157 21.28 -12.48 -0.11
C ALA A 157 22.15 -11.26 -0.49
N SER A 158 21.57 -10.05 -0.56
CA SER A 158 22.29 -8.81 -0.91
C SER A 158 23.05 -8.22 0.29
N GLY A 159 22.64 -8.51 1.52
CA GLY A 159 23.29 -8.02 2.74
C GLY A 159 24.47 -8.87 3.23
N GLY A 160 24.73 -10.00 2.58
CA GLY A 160 25.84 -10.92 2.91
C GLY A 160 27.06 -10.78 1.99
N ALA A 161 27.14 -9.69 1.20
CA ALA A 161 28.28 -9.40 0.32
C ALA A 161 29.14 -8.28 0.88
#